data_f50e72978e5ae2f9335fd4a856e17a38
#
_entry.id   f50e72978e5ae2f9335fd4a856e17a38
#
_cell.length_a   1.000
_cell.length_b   1.000
_cell.length_c   1.000
_cell.angle_alpha   90.00
_cell.angle_beta   90.00
_cell.angle_gamma   90.00
#
_symmetry.space_group_name_H-M   'P 1'
#
loop_
_entity.id
_entity.type
_entity.pdbx_description
1 polymer ?
#
loop_
_entity_poly.entity_id
_entity_poly.type
_entity_poly.pdbx_seq_one_letter_code
_entity_poly.pdbx_strand_id
1 'polypeptide(L)'
;MRYVLLLRGINVGGKNKVVMADLKADLAELGFQNPVSYINSGNLVFDSENRDAKIAETLTDYFRSTYDFPLPFILISAAMLRKEAAQVPDWWRDETAYRRDVLFYLPEARKDEIEAVTADWATDTERLHFGHTAFFYSNTNQADYLKSNYHKKLLKASFYKQLTIRNGKTFQKLLELVDEA
;
A
#
# COMPACT_ATOMS: atom_id res chain seq x y z
N MET A 1 3.83 18.31 7.38
CA MET A 1 2.76 17.27 7.40
C MET A 1 3.40 15.91 7.27
N ARG A 2 2.78 14.88 7.88
CA ARG A 2 3.28 13.50 7.84
C ARG A 2 2.70 12.72 6.66
N TYR A 3 3.55 11.92 6.00
CA TYR A 3 3.21 11.16 4.81
C TYR A 3 3.64 9.71 4.94
N VAL A 4 2.89 8.84 4.26
CA VAL A 4 3.23 7.43 4.03
C VAL A 4 3.59 7.25 2.56
N LEU A 5 4.73 6.66 2.30
CA LEU A 5 5.21 6.25 0.98
C LEU A 5 5.19 4.73 0.89
N LEU A 6 4.43 4.19 -0.04
CA LEU A 6 4.35 2.76 -0.29
C LEU A 6 4.91 2.44 -1.67
N LEU A 7 6.03 1.74 -1.71
CA LEU A 7 6.65 1.29 -2.95
C LEU A 7 5.99 -0.01 -3.45
N ARG A 8 6.06 -0.23 -4.74
CA ARG A 8 5.55 -1.44 -5.37
C ARG A 8 6.65 -2.23 -6.07
N GLY A 9 6.61 -3.57 -5.90
CA GLY A 9 7.40 -4.50 -6.70
C GLY A 9 8.89 -4.52 -6.39
N ILE A 10 9.30 -4.10 -5.19
CA ILE A 10 10.68 -4.14 -4.73
C ILE A 10 10.94 -5.39 -3.89
N ASN A 11 12.19 -5.84 -3.85
CA ASN A 11 12.70 -6.91 -2.99
C ASN A 11 11.93 -8.23 -3.11
N VAL A 12 11.34 -8.52 -4.27
CA VAL A 12 10.57 -9.74 -4.53
C VAL A 12 11.32 -10.64 -5.50
N GLY A 13 11.49 -11.92 -5.11
CA GLY A 13 12.13 -12.93 -5.95
C GLY A 13 13.57 -12.57 -6.37
N GLY A 14 14.29 -11.82 -5.53
CA GLY A 14 15.67 -11.39 -5.80
C GLY A 14 15.80 -10.27 -6.84
N LYS A 15 14.69 -9.67 -7.27
CA LYS A 15 14.65 -8.58 -8.26
C LYS A 15 14.34 -7.24 -7.59
N ASN A 16 14.66 -6.15 -8.30
CA ASN A 16 14.34 -4.78 -7.90
C ASN A 16 14.79 -4.48 -6.46
N LYS A 17 16.08 -4.73 -6.19
CA LYS A 17 16.64 -4.57 -4.86
C LYS A 17 16.67 -3.10 -4.45
N VAL A 18 16.04 -2.79 -3.32
CA VAL A 18 16.08 -1.50 -2.64
C VAL A 18 16.50 -1.73 -1.19
N VAL A 19 17.63 -1.15 -0.79
CA VAL A 19 18.10 -1.20 0.60
C VAL A 19 17.35 -0.14 1.39
N MET A 20 16.49 -0.55 2.30
CA MET A 20 15.60 0.39 3.01
C MET A 20 16.35 1.39 3.91
N ALA A 21 17.54 1.00 4.41
CA ALA A 21 18.39 1.91 5.20
C ALA A 21 18.95 3.04 4.34
N ASP A 22 19.41 2.70 3.12
CA ASP A 22 19.97 3.68 2.19
C ASP A 22 18.84 4.63 1.72
N LEU A 23 17.70 4.07 1.28
CA LEU A 23 16.55 4.88 0.87
C LEU A 23 16.09 5.83 1.99
N LYS A 24 16.11 5.40 3.25
CA LYS A 24 15.79 6.26 4.38
C LYS A 24 16.78 7.42 4.52
N ALA A 25 18.09 7.16 4.34
CA ALA A 25 19.11 8.20 4.36
C ALA A 25 18.94 9.18 3.19
N ASP A 26 18.69 8.66 2.00
CA ASP A 26 18.47 9.48 0.80
C ASP A 26 17.22 10.38 0.93
N LEU A 27 16.16 9.89 1.57
CA LEU A 27 14.99 10.74 1.86
C LEU A 27 15.33 11.92 2.77
N ALA A 28 16.21 11.71 3.75
CA ALA A 28 16.68 12.81 4.61
C ALA A 28 17.53 13.83 3.81
N GLU A 29 18.39 13.35 2.90
CA GLU A 29 19.17 14.21 2.01
C GLU A 29 18.31 15.00 1.03
N LEU A 30 17.16 14.45 0.61
CA LEU A 30 16.15 15.14 -0.20
C LEU A 30 15.35 16.20 0.60
N GLY A 31 15.64 16.34 1.91
CA GLY A 31 15.00 17.34 2.78
C GLY A 31 13.72 16.87 3.45
N PHE A 32 13.37 15.59 3.37
CA PHE A 32 12.27 15.01 4.14
C PHE A 32 12.72 14.77 5.59
N GLN A 33 11.84 15.12 6.53
CA GLN A 33 12.18 15.06 7.95
C GLN A 33 11.71 13.73 8.58
N ASN A 34 12.42 13.25 9.59
CA ASN A 34 12.06 12.08 10.39
C ASN A 34 11.72 10.82 9.57
N PRO A 35 12.49 10.44 8.54
CA PRO A 35 12.15 9.28 7.74
C PRO A 35 12.30 7.99 8.57
N VAL A 36 11.25 7.18 8.58
CA VAL A 36 11.19 5.86 9.20
C VAL A 36 10.80 4.82 8.16
N SER A 37 11.45 3.67 8.15
CA SER A 37 11.08 2.54 7.29
C SER A 37 10.57 1.37 8.12
N TYR A 38 9.61 0.63 7.58
CA TYR A 38 9.06 -0.58 8.19
C TYR A 38 9.12 -1.75 7.23
N ILE A 39 9.84 -2.80 7.61
CA ILE A 39 10.13 -4.00 6.83
C ILE A 39 10.66 -3.72 5.40
N ASN A 40 11.05 -4.78 4.67
CA ASN A 40 11.70 -4.63 3.34
C ASN A 40 10.73 -4.50 2.16
N SER A 41 9.44 -4.35 2.40
CA SER A 41 8.43 -4.26 1.34
C SER A 41 8.10 -2.82 0.89
N GLY A 42 8.96 -1.85 1.26
CA GLY A 42 8.82 -0.47 0.78
C GLY A 42 7.73 0.32 1.50
N ASN A 43 7.79 0.33 2.82
CA ASN A 43 6.93 1.15 3.67
C ASN A 43 7.79 2.21 4.34
N LEU A 44 7.53 3.48 4.08
CA LEU A 44 8.23 4.60 4.70
C LEU A 44 7.23 5.63 5.19
N VAL A 45 7.59 6.28 6.27
CA VAL A 45 6.87 7.42 6.83
C VAL A 45 7.86 8.56 7.01
N PHE A 46 7.47 9.78 6.67
CA PHE A 46 8.31 10.96 6.81
C PHE A 46 7.47 12.22 6.94
N ASP A 47 8.10 13.31 7.35
CA ASP A 47 7.48 14.63 7.43
C ASP A 47 7.97 15.53 6.30
N SER A 48 7.08 16.39 5.78
CA SER A 48 7.40 17.40 4.78
C SER A 48 6.51 18.63 4.93
N GLU A 49 7.06 19.80 4.61
CA GLU A 49 6.32 21.05 4.49
C GLU A 49 5.80 21.28 3.06
N ASN A 50 6.33 20.54 2.11
CA ASN A 50 5.94 20.60 0.72
C ASN A 50 4.52 20.04 0.49
N ARG A 51 3.88 20.49 -0.60
CA ARG A 51 2.61 19.92 -1.07
C ARG A 51 2.84 18.56 -1.73
N ASP A 52 1.82 17.74 -1.74
CA ASP A 52 1.83 16.35 -2.28
C ASP A 52 2.43 16.29 -3.69
N ALA A 53 2.06 17.20 -4.58
CA ALA A 53 2.57 17.22 -5.96
C ALA A 53 4.10 17.46 -6.01
N LYS A 54 4.64 18.32 -5.15
CA LYS A 54 6.09 18.58 -5.10
C LYS A 54 6.86 17.41 -4.51
N ILE A 55 6.30 16.77 -3.50
CA ILE A 55 6.87 15.54 -2.93
C ILE A 55 6.91 14.44 -3.99
N ALA A 56 5.79 14.23 -4.70
CA ALA A 56 5.69 13.21 -5.73
C ALA A 56 6.67 13.46 -6.89
N GLU A 57 6.83 14.70 -7.32
CA GLU A 57 7.83 15.11 -8.33
C GLU A 57 9.24 14.77 -7.85
N THR A 58 9.62 15.23 -6.65
CA THR A 58 10.95 14.98 -6.07
C THR A 58 11.26 13.50 -5.97
N LEU A 59 10.30 12.68 -5.49
CA LEU A 59 10.47 11.23 -5.39
C LEU A 59 10.58 10.56 -6.77
N THR A 60 9.80 11.02 -7.74
CA THR A 60 9.84 10.49 -9.10
C THR A 60 11.19 10.73 -9.75
N ASP A 61 11.73 11.92 -9.63
CA ASP A 61 13.04 12.28 -10.21
C ASP A 61 14.16 11.53 -9.51
N TYR A 62 14.10 11.43 -8.19
CA TYR A 62 15.07 10.65 -7.41
C TYR A 62 15.04 9.16 -7.82
N PHE A 63 13.87 8.52 -7.86
CA PHE A 63 13.77 7.11 -8.22
C PHE A 63 14.24 6.83 -9.64
N ARG A 64 13.91 7.72 -10.58
CA ARG A 64 14.35 7.60 -11.98
C ARG A 64 15.86 7.74 -12.13
N SER A 65 16.50 8.58 -11.34
CA SER A 65 17.97 8.78 -11.41
C SER A 65 18.75 7.72 -10.66
N THR A 66 18.17 7.07 -9.67
CA THR A 66 18.88 6.18 -8.75
C THR A 66 18.73 4.70 -9.12
N TYR A 67 17.56 4.30 -9.66
CA TYR A 67 17.26 2.90 -9.96
C TYR A 67 17.12 2.67 -11.47
N ASP A 68 17.67 1.56 -11.94
CA ASP A 68 17.63 1.11 -13.35
C ASP A 68 16.33 0.37 -13.71
N PHE A 69 15.36 0.35 -12.80
CA PHE A 69 14.04 -0.24 -12.97
C PHE A 69 12.93 0.71 -12.51
N PRO A 70 11.72 0.58 -13.10
CA PRO A 70 10.57 1.37 -12.65
C PRO A 70 10.22 1.11 -11.18
N LEU A 71 10.02 2.16 -10.42
CA LEU A 71 9.69 2.08 -9.01
C LEU A 71 8.36 2.81 -8.72
N PRO A 72 7.21 2.15 -9.06
CA PRO A 72 5.91 2.73 -8.80
C PRO A 72 5.66 2.90 -7.31
N PHE A 73 5.00 3.98 -6.94
CA PHE A 73 4.69 4.28 -5.54
C PHE A 73 3.35 5.00 -5.39
N ILE A 74 2.82 4.97 -4.18
CA ILE A 74 1.75 5.86 -3.75
C ILE A 74 2.24 6.68 -2.56
N LEU A 75 1.89 7.96 -2.57
CA LEU A 75 2.07 8.91 -1.47
C LEU A 75 0.71 9.18 -0.84
N ILE A 76 0.59 8.97 0.47
CA ILE A 76 -0.66 9.17 1.21
C ILE A 76 -0.35 10.06 2.41
N SER A 77 -1.12 11.14 2.61
CA SER A 77 -1.00 11.92 3.85
C SER A 77 -1.52 11.14 5.05
N ALA A 78 -0.93 11.35 6.23
CA ALA A 78 -1.40 10.74 7.47
C ALA A 78 -2.91 10.98 7.72
N ALA A 79 -3.40 12.19 7.40
CA ALA A 79 -4.81 12.51 7.50
C ALA A 79 -5.69 11.63 6.62
N MET A 80 -5.26 11.37 5.37
CA MET A 80 -5.98 10.50 4.45
C MET A 80 -5.93 9.04 4.91
N LEU A 81 -4.77 8.55 5.39
CA LEU A 81 -4.65 7.19 5.91
C LEU A 81 -5.57 6.96 7.11
N ARG A 82 -5.65 7.93 8.04
CA ARG A 82 -6.59 7.88 9.18
C ARG A 82 -8.05 7.89 8.72
N LYS A 83 -8.37 8.69 7.70
CA LYS A 83 -9.73 8.75 7.14
C LYS A 83 -10.12 7.40 6.53
N GLU A 84 -9.22 6.75 5.78
CA GLU A 84 -9.44 5.39 5.29
C GLU A 84 -9.67 4.41 6.45
N ALA A 85 -8.80 4.40 7.44
CA ALA A 85 -8.89 3.51 8.59
C ALA A 85 -10.21 3.68 9.37
N ALA A 86 -10.73 4.89 9.47
CA ALA A 86 -11.99 5.18 10.16
C ALA A 86 -13.22 4.58 9.43
N GLN A 87 -13.13 4.35 8.12
CA GLN A 87 -14.21 3.82 7.29
C GLN A 87 -14.15 2.29 7.13
N VAL A 88 -13.07 1.67 7.59
CA VAL A 88 -12.89 0.21 7.48
C VAL A 88 -13.93 -0.51 8.33
N PRO A 89 -14.72 -1.46 7.76
CA PRO A 89 -15.72 -2.21 8.49
C PRO A 89 -15.12 -3.10 9.60
N ASP A 90 -15.91 -3.37 10.63
CA ASP A 90 -15.47 -4.18 11.78
C ASP A 90 -14.99 -5.57 11.38
N TRP A 91 -15.64 -6.20 10.40
CA TRP A 91 -15.23 -7.53 9.93
C TRP A 91 -13.79 -7.56 9.38
N TRP A 92 -13.27 -6.45 8.86
CA TRP A 92 -11.88 -6.39 8.41
C TRP A 92 -10.91 -6.18 9.58
N ARG A 93 -11.39 -5.64 10.70
CA ARG A 93 -10.60 -5.46 11.93
C ARG A 93 -10.42 -6.75 12.71
N ASP A 94 -11.19 -7.79 12.40
CA ASP A 94 -11.10 -9.11 13.04
C ASP A 94 -9.73 -9.76 12.75
N GLU A 95 -8.87 -9.78 13.77
CA GLU A 95 -7.51 -10.32 13.68
C GLU A 95 -7.47 -11.84 13.60
N THR A 96 -8.58 -12.51 13.86
CA THR A 96 -8.70 -13.97 13.73
C THR A 96 -8.89 -14.42 12.27
N ALA A 97 -9.23 -13.50 11.37
CA ALA A 97 -9.34 -13.78 9.94
C ALA A 97 -8.00 -14.31 9.39
N TYR A 98 -8.09 -15.36 8.58
CA TYR A 98 -6.90 -15.97 7.96
C TYR A 98 -6.12 -14.99 7.09
N ARG A 99 -6.83 -14.14 6.32
CA ARG A 99 -6.22 -13.15 5.44
C ARG A 99 -6.93 -11.81 5.55
N ARG A 100 -6.14 -10.76 5.70
CA ARG A 100 -6.58 -9.38 5.60
C ARG A 100 -5.55 -8.61 4.78
N ASP A 101 -5.97 -8.06 3.67
CA ASP A 101 -5.13 -7.26 2.80
C ASP A 101 -5.75 -5.89 2.53
N VAL A 102 -4.89 -4.89 2.35
CA VAL A 102 -5.22 -3.56 1.84
C VAL A 102 -4.53 -3.41 0.49
N LEU A 103 -5.29 -3.13 -0.53
CA LEU A 103 -4.83 -2.99 -1.90
C LEU A 103 -4.94 -1.52 -2.31
N PHE A 104 -3.85 -0.80 -2.14
CA PHE A 104 -3.79 0.63 -2.46
C PHE A 104 -3.74 0.85 -3.96
N TYR A 105 -4.52 1.80 -4.44
CA TYR A 105 -4.54 2.23 -5.84
C TYR A 105 -3.31 3.09 -6.13
N LEU A 106 -2.51 2.72 -7.12
CA LEU A 106 -1.45 3.60 -7.64
C LEU A 106 -2.08 4.79 -8.38
N PRO A 107 -1.35 5.90 -8.57
CA PRO A 107 -1.91 7.12 -9.15
C PRO A 107 -2.58 6.93 -10.52
N GLU A 108 -2.10 6.00 -11.32
CA GLU A 108 -2.63 5.66 -12.64
C GLU A 108 -3.74 4.61 -12.62
N ALA A 109 -4.16 4.16 -11.44
CA ALA A 109 -5.14 3.10 -11.31
C ALA A 109 -6.53 3.54 -11.78
N ARG A 110 -7.15 2.69 -12.60
CA ARG A 110 -8.55 2.85 -13.04
C ARG A 110 -9.48 2.24 -11.99
N LYS A 111 -9.67 3.01 -10.92
CA LYS A 111 -10.37 2.57 -9.71
C LYS A 111 -11.73 1.95 -10.02
N ASP A 112 -12.59 2.65 -10.77
CA ASP A 112 -13.96 2.19 -11.05
C ASP A 112 -13.98 0.85 -11.80
N GLU A 113 -13.03 0.63 -12.72
CA GLU A 113 -12.90 -0.65 -13.42
C GLU A 113 -12.42 -1.77 -12.49
N ILE A 114 -11.48 -1.45 -11.59
CA ILE A 114 -10.97 -2.41 -10.60
C ILE A 114 -12.11 -2.83 -9.66
N GLU A 115 -12.86 -1.86 -9.15
CA GLU A 115 -13.99 -2.10 -8.25
C GLU A 115 -15.08 -2.91 -8.93
N ALA A 116 -15.45 -2.58 -10.16
CA ALA A 116 -16.46 -3.32 -10.92
C ALA A 116 -16.08 -4.80 -11.10
N VAL A 117 -14.82 -5.09 -11.44
CA VAL A 117 -14.34 -6.46 -11.62
C VAL A 117 -14.22 -7.20 -10.28
N THR A 118 -13.78 -6.55 -9.23
CA THR A 118 -13.54 -7.20 -7.93
C THR A 118 -14.79 -7.33 -7.09
N ALA A 119 -15.81 -6.51 -7.28
CA ALA A 119 -17.09 -6.62 -6.58
C ALA A 119 -17.72 -8.01 -6.73
N ASP A 120 -17.60 -8.61 -7.92
CA ASP A 120 -18.11 -9.95 -8.20
C ASP A 120 -17.32 -11.08 -7.52
N TRP A 121 -16.22 -10.75 -6.83
CA TRP A 121 -15.44 -11.73 -6.11
C TRP A 121 -15.97 -12.01 -4.71
N ALA A 122 -16.78 -11.11 -4.17
CA ALA A 122 -17.35 -11.26 -2.84
C ALA A 122 -18.20 -12.53 -2.74
N THR A 123 -18.02 -13.27 -1.65
CA THR A 123 -18.78 -14.48 -1.28
C THR A 123 -19.08 -14.44 0.21
N ASP A 124 -19.68 -15.46 0.76
CA ASP A 124 -19.93 -15.54 2.21
C ASP A 124 -18.63 -15.53 3.03
N THR A 125 -17.53 -15.98 2.43
CA THR A 125 -16.20 -16.08 3.09
C THR A 125 -15.18 -15.06 2.57
N GLU A 126 -15.46 -14.40 1.43
CA GLU A 126 -14.66 -13.32 0.86
C GLU A 126 -15.40 -12.01 1.00
N ARG A 127 -14.82 -11.07 1.74
CA ARG A 127 -15.41 -9.75 1.99
C ARG A 127 -14.54 -8.66 1.40
N LEU A 128 -15.18 -7.69 0.78
CA LEU A 128 -14.56 -6.53 0.15
C LEU A 128 -15.17 -5.24 0.68
N HIS A 129 -14.34 -4.24 0.86
CA HIS A 129 -14.77 -2.87 1.15
C HIS A 129 -13.94 -1.91 0.30
N PHE A 130 -14.59 -1.06 -0.46
CA PHE A 130 -13.95 -0.09 -1.34
C PHE A 130 -13.84 1.27 -0.65
N GLY A 131 -12.60 1.69 -0.39
CA GLY A 131 -12.29 3.00 0.16
C GLY A 131 -11.88 4.02 -0.90
N HIS A 132 -11.36 5.15 -0.47
CA HIS A 132 -10.92 6.21 -1.37
C HIS A 132 -9.57 5.93 -2.02
N THR A 133 -8.59 5.49 -1.22
CA THR A 133 -7.21 5.25 -1.66
C THR A 133 -6.87 3.76 -1.82
N ALA A 134 -7.73 2.88 -1.33
CA ALA A 134 -7.52 1.44 -1.34
C ALA A 134 -8.84 0.67 -1.30
N PHE A 135 -8.79 -0.60 -1.63
CA PHE A 135 -9.84 -1.52 -1.20
C PHE A 135 -9.29 -2.54 -0.20
N PHE A 136 -10.17 -3.03 0.65
CA PHE A 136 -9.87 -3.92 1.76
C PHE A 136 -10.47 -5.29 1.49
N TYR A 137 -9.66 -6.31 1.66
CA TYR A 137 -10.05 -7.71 1.48
C TYR A 137 -9.89 -8.48 2.78
N SER A 138 -10.83 -9.38 3.08
CA SER A 138 -10.70 -10.35 4.15
C SER A 138 -11.24 -11.71 3.74
N ASN A 139 -10.61 -12.77 4.28
CA ASN A 139 -11.10 -14.13 4.19
C ASN A 139 -10.95 -14.83 5.56
N THR A 140 -11.95 -15.61 5.96
CA THR A 140 -12.06 -16.12 7.31
C THR A 140 -11.13 -17.30 7.60
N ASN A 141 -10.86 -18.18 6.61
CA ASN A 141 -10.04 -19.37 6.82
C ASN A 141 -9.22 -19.74 5.57
N GLN A 142 -8.19 -20.56 5.76
CA GLN A 142 -7.24 -20.94 4.72
C GLN A 142 -7.88 -21.76 3.60
N ALA A 143 -8.75 -22.69 3.91
CA ALA A 143 -9.35 -23.57 2.90
C ALA A 143 -10.22 -22.77 1.91
N ASP A 144 -10.99 -21.83 2.41
CA ASP A 144 -11.80 -20.94 1.59
C ASP A 144 -10.94 -19.92 0.84
N TYR A 145 -9.88 -19.37 1.46
CA TYR A 145 -8.93 -18.49 0.79
C TYR A 145 -8.32 -19.16 -0.45
N LEU A 146 -7.86 -20.41 -0.36
CA LEU A 146 -7.26 -21.12 -1.48
C LEU A 146 -8.24 -21.38 -2.64
N LYS A 147 -9.54 -21.40 -2.35
CA LYS A 147 -10.62 -21.52 -3.35
C LYS A 147 -11.12 -20.18 -3.87
N SER A 148 -10.78 -19.11 -3.21
CA SER A 148 -11.32 -17.77 -3.44
C SER A 148 -11.01 -17.22 -4.83
N ASN A 149 -11.84 -16.32 -5.30
CA ASN A 149 -11.61 -15.55 -6.52
C ASN A 149 -10.36 -14.67 -6.37
N TYR A 150 -10.19 -14.06 -5.20
CA TYR A 150 -9.02 -13.25 -4.88
C TYR A 150 -7.72 -14.03 -5.10
N HIS A 151 -7.57 -15.20 -4.47
CA HIS A 151 -6.38 -16.04 -4.61
C HIS A 151 -6.13 -16.49 -6.05
N LYS A 152 -7.18 -16.89 -6.77
CA LYS A 152 -7.07 -17.47 -8.12
C LYS A 152 -6.88 -16.42 -9.21
N LYS A 153 -7.46 -15.23 -9.07
CA LYS A 153 -7.60 -14.24 -10.15
C LYS A 153 -6.72 -13.02 -9.97
N LEU A 154 -6.43 -12.57 -8.73
CA LEU A 154 -5.76 -11.28 -8.49
C LEU A 154 -4.43 -11.14 -9.24
N LEU A 155 -3.54 -12.11 -9.11
CA LEU A 155 -2.20 -12.05 -9.76
C LEU A 155 -2.26 -12.05 -11.28
N LYS A 156 -3.36 -12.54 -11.86
CA LYS A 156 -3.59 -12.64 -13.31
C LYS A 156 -4.42 -11.47 -13.83
N ALA A 157 -4.99 -10.66 -12.95
CA ALA A 157 -5.82 -9.53 -13.34
C ALA A 157 -5.00 -8.47 -14.09
N SER A 158 -5.55 -7.91 -15.16
CA SER A 158 -4.91 -6.86 -15.95
C SER A 158 -4.54 -5.63 -15.11
N PHE A 159 -5.33 -5.34 -14.09
CA PHE A 159 -5.12 -4.24 -13.17
C PHE A 159 -4.16 -4.54 -12.01
N TYR A 160 -3.65 -5.77 -11.84
CA TYR A 160 -2.77 -6.11 -10.71
C TYR A 160 -1.57 -5.18 -10.58
N LYS A 161 -1.03 -4.72 -11.71
CA LYS A 161 0.10 -3.78 -11.73
C LYS A 161 -0.27 -2.37 -11.26
N GLN A 162 -1.54 -2.05 -11.17
CA GLN A 162 -2.06 -0.76 -10.71
C GLN A 162 -2.29 -0.72 -9.19
N LEU A 163 -1.90 -1.76 -8.46
CA LEU A 163 -2.12 -1.90 -7.03
C LEU A 163 -0.80 -2.15 -6.30
N THR A 164 -0.67 -1.64 -5.09
CA THR A 164 0.32 -2.11 -4.12
C THR A 164 -0.36 -2.67 -2.88
N ILE A 165 0.08 -3.84 -2.42
CA ILE A 165 -0.64 -4.62 -1.42
C ILE A 165 0.12 -4.61 -0.10
N ARG A 166 -0.61 -4.44 0.99
CA ARG A 166 -0.13 -4.60 2.37
C ARG A 166 -1.08 -5.49 3.15
N ASN A 167 -0.54 -6.34 4.01
CA ASN A 167 -1.39 -7.12 4.91
C ASN A 167 -1.91 -6.25 6.08
N GLY A 168 -2.90 -6.76 6.81
CA GLY A 168 -3.53 -6.05 7.92
C GLY A 168 -2.55 -5.60 9.01
N LYS A 169 -1.54 -6.42 9.34
CA LYS A 169 -0.51 -6.07 10.33
C LYS A 169 0.34 -4.88 9.87
N THR A 170 0.71 -4.86 8.60
CA THR A 170 1.47 -3.74 8.03
C THR A 170 0.62 -2.47 8.02
N PHE A 171 -0.66 -2.56 7.65
CA PHE A 171 -1.57 -1.41 7.69
C PHE A 171 -1.70 -0.82 9.10
N GLN A 172 -1.89 -1.68 10.09
CA GLN A 172 -1.95 -1.27 11.49
C GLN A 172 -0.65 -0.58 11.94
N LYS A 173 0.51 -1.16 11.58
CA LYS A 173 1.81 -0.53 11.92
C LYS A 173 2.01 0.83 11.24
N LEU A 174 1.52 1.00 10.03
CA LEU A 174 1.56 2.31 9.37
C LEU A 174 0.71 3.35 10.09
N LEU A 175 -0.45 2.97 10.63
CA LEU A 175 -1.28 3.85 11.44
C LEU A 175 -0.56 4.25 12.74
N GLU A 176 0.06 3.31 13.43
CA GLU A 176 0.89 3.61 14.61
C GLU A 176 2.00 4.60 14.27
N LEU A 177 2.76 4.33 13.20
CA LEU A 177 3.88 5.19 12.78
C LEU A 177 3.46 6.62 12.39
N VAL A 178 2.27 6.82 11.84
CA VAL A 178 1.78 8.17 11.55
C VAL A 178 1.27 8.89 12.80
N ASP A 179 1.02 8.18 13.90
CA ASP A 179 0.60 8.73 15.19
C ASP A 179 1.78 8.95 16.16
N GLU A 180 2.92 8.28 15.94
CA GLU A 180 4.19 8.51 16.64
C GLU A 180 4.82 9.83 16.14
N ALA A 181 4.39 11.00 16.69
CA ALA A 181 4.92 12.32 16.31
C ALA A 181 5.78 12.91 17.42
#